data_6b6676406d8e788e25b372f681645266
#
_entry.id   6b6676406d8e788e25b372f681645266
#
_cell.length_a   1.000
_cell.length_b   1.000
_cell.length_c   1.000
_cell.angle_alpha   90.00
_cell.angle_beta   90.00
_cell.angle_gamma   90.00
#
_symmetry.space_group_name_H-M   'P 1'
#
loop_
_entity.id
_entity.type
_entity.pdbx_description
1 polymer ?
#
loop_
_entity_poly.entity_id
_entity_poly.type
_entity_poly.pdbx_seq_one_letter_code
_entity_poly.pdbx_strand_id
1 'polypeptide(L)'
;YDWRAPISGVYYNGNLGPVKYTTPAGVQSTELVKKRQFTIKNGQITNMFDTNDTVGDELLQAALGEQNDQYMHNIVATIQQEQNDIIRDIKSDLLLVQGVAGSGKTSAILQRIAYLLYHSRAELNADQIVLFSPNNLFSHYISEVLPSLGERNMRQVTLAGFLRRRFEGLKVETLFDRYEDRQVGSGDYPIADFLEGTTVMAAVRSYVHKLPVDQLQFADLTFHSQVFFSADHIREIYQALPTSLPTADRLVQLKNKLIRELQHRVRTEAKKDWVAKALDDLNVQQLHQLYGQRTIDDFKDEDEQYAYLSRKLAKRRLRVVADAIYNNYFIDFYNQYERFLRQVDLPKNISKRDWIGMITEYQDEIEYHRLKLMHTAPLMYLRDLLTGSGQNQSFQYVFIDEMQDYPLAMLVYLRHAFPRAKFTVLGDSEQALFKPLQLPQAMLVELSTALDAQRPNLITLNRSYRSTKEITDFAKALLPDGDQVISFTRHGDKP
;
A
#
# COMPACT_ATOMS: atom_id res chain seq x y z
N TYR A 1 -21.26 -11.31 -25.69
CA TYR A 1 -20.95 -11.55 -24.26
C TYR A 1 -19.87 -10.58 -23.81
N ASP A 2 -19.88 -10.21 -22.53
CA ASP A 2 -18.80 -9.44 -21.93
C ASP A 2 -17.50 -10.27 -21.92
N TRP A 3 -16.35 -9.66 -22.20
CA TRP A 3 -15.06 -10.35 -22.25
C TRP A 3 -14.69 -11.00 -20.90
N ARG A 4 -15.23 -10.50 -19.80
CA ARG A 4 -15.05 -11.00 -18.44
C ARG A 4 -15.89 -12.24 -18.12
N ALA A 5 -16.91 -12.53 -18.92
CA ALA A 5 -17.77 -13.69 -18.71
C ALA A 5 -17.00 -15.02 -18.82
N PRO A 6 -17.39 -16.07 -18.09
CA PRO A 6 -16.73 -17.38 -18.14
C PRO A 6 -16.60 -17.96 -19.54
N ILE A 7 -17.66 -17.87 -20.36
CA ILE A 7 -17.66 -18.36 -21.74
C ILE A 7 -16.66 -17.59 -22.62
N SER A 8 -16.45 -16.30 -22.36
CA SER A 8 -15.49 -15.49 -23.12
C SER A 8 -14.04 -15.92 -22.87
N GLY A 9 -13.78 -16.62 -21.75
CA GLY A 9 -12.47 -17.25 -21.48
C GLY A 9 -12.06 -18.27 -22.54
N VAL A 10 -13.01 -18.92 -23.18
CA VAL A 10 -12.78 -19.86 -24.28
C VAL A 10 -12.10 -19.18 -25.48
N TYR A 11 -12.44 -17.91 -25.74
CA TYR A 11 -11.81 -17.12 -26.79
C TYR A 11 -10.31 -16.93 -26.55
N TYR A 12 -9.90 -16.76 -25.31
CA TYR A 12 -8.50 -16.50 -24.93
C TYR A 12 -7.69 -17.80 -24.77
N ASN A 13 -8.26 -18.83 -24.13
CA ASN A 13 -7.54 -20.05 -23.71
C ASN A 13 -7.80 -21.24 -24.62
N GLY A 14 -8.83 -21.22 -25.46
CA GLY A 14 -9.23 -22.36 -26.27
C GLY A 14 -8.55 -22.33 -27.64
N ASN A 15 -8.00 -23.47 -28.09
CA ASN A 15 -7.72 -23.72 -29.50
C ASN A 15 -9.00 -24.16 -30.20
N LEU A 16 -9.04 -24.14 -31.56
CA LEU A 16 -10.16 -24.70 -32.29
C LEU A 16 -10.36 -26.16 -31.90
N GLY A 17 -11.61 -26.57 -31.74
CA GLY A 17 -12.03 -27.90 -31.30
C GLY A 17 -12.77 -27.91 -29.95
N PRO A 18 -12.75 -29.05 -29.24
CA PRO A 18 -13.47 -29.18 -27.96
C PRO A 18 -12.83 -28.31 -26.86
N VAL A 19 -13.63 -27.46 -26.21
CA VAL A 19 -13.21 -26.57 -25.14
C VAL A 19 -14.18 -26.68 -23.95
N LYS A 20 -13.65 -26.36 -22.76
CA LYS A 20 -14.40 -26.35 -21.50
C LYS A 20 -14.31 -24.99 -20.82
N TYR A 21 -15.41 -24.56 -20.19
CA TYR A 21 -15.44 -23.37 -19.37
C TYR A 21 -16.31 -23.58 -18.12
N THR A 22 -16.00 -22.88 -17.04
CA THR A 22 -16.71 -23.04 -15.76
C THR A 22 -17.77 -21.96 -15.62
N THR A 23 -18.98 -22.32 -15.27
CA THR A 23 -20.09 -21.44 -14.93
C THR A 23 -20.55 -21.68 -13.50
N PRO A 24 -21.39 -20.83 -12.90
CA PRO A 24 -22.00 -21.11 -11.61
C PRO A 24 -22.77 -22.42 -11.56
N ALA A 25 -23.29 -22.89 -12.71
CA ALA A 25 -23.99 -24.15 -12.85
C ALA A 25 -23.05 -25.37 -13.08
N GLY A 26 -21.75 -25.19 -13.03
CA GLY A 26 -20.73 -26.23 -13.24
C GLY A 26 -19.95 -26.09 -14.54
N VAL A 27 -19.12 -27.10 -14.86
CA VAL A 27 -18.28 -27.14 -16.05
C VAL A 27 -19.14 -27.43 -17.27
N GLN A 28 -19.05 -26.57 -18.27
CA GLN A 28 -19.68 -26.71 -19.59
C GLN A 28 -18.65 -27.09 -20.63
N SER A 29 -19.03 -27.87 -21.60
CA SER A 29 -18.22 -28.26 -22.76
C SER A 29 -18.89 -27.76 -24.04
N THR A 30 -18.07 -27.21 -24.96
CA THR A 30 -18.54 -26.76 -26.26
C THR A 30 -17.45 -26.98 -27.30
N GLU A 31 -17.77 -26.79 -28.57
CA GLU A 31 -16.80 -26.84 -29.65
C GLU A 31 -16.53 -25.44 -30.18
N LEU A 32 -15.27 -25.02 -30.20
CA LEU A 32 -14.82 -23.78 -30.79
C LEU A 32 -14.53 -23.99 -32.27
N VAL A 33 -15.51 -23.68 -33.11
CA VAL A 33 -15.41 -23.94 -34.55
C VAL A 33 -14.58 -22.90 -35.27
N LYS A 34 -14.61 -21.64 -34.83
CA LYS A 34 -13.96 -20.53 -35.50
C LYS A 34 -13.73 -19.37 -34.56
N LYS A 35 -12.55 -18.73 -34.67
CA LYS A 35 -12.25 -17.41 -34.05
C LYS A 35 -12.13 -16.39 -35.17
N ARG A 36 -12.85 -15.26 -35.03
CA ARG A 36 -12.78 -14.14 -35.97
C ARG A 36 -12.68 -12.85 -35.20
N GLN A 37 -11.73 -12.01 -35.58
CA GLN A 37 -11.52 -10.70 -35.00
C GLN A 37 -11.83 -9.59 -36.02
N PHE A 38 -12.41 -8.51 -35.51
CA PHE A 38 -12.79 -7.36 -36.31
C PHE A 38 -12.15 -6.09 -35.71
N THR A 39 -11.60 -5.23 -36.54
CA THR A 39 -11.29 -3.85 -36.18
C THR A 39 -12.40 -2.96 -36.69
N ILE A 40 -13.07 -2.24 -35.79
CA ILE A 40 -14.21 -1.38 -36.14
C ILE A 40 -13.83 0.06 -35.80
N LYS A 41 -13.83 0.95 -36.79
CA LYS A 41 -13.61 2.41 -36.61
C LYS A 41 -14.81 3.16 -37.16
N ASN A 42 -15.38 4.08 -36.37
CA ASN A 42 -16.55 4.88 -36.75
C ASN A 42 -17.74 4.06 -37.27
N GLY A 43 -18.00 2.87 -36.68
CA GLY A 43 -19.09 1.98 -37.07
C GLY A 43 -18.83 1.17 -38.35
N GLN A 44 -17.65 1.25 -38.94
CA GLN A 44 -17.25 0.47 -40.12
C GLN A 44 -16.15 -0.54 -39.76
N ILE A 45 -16.28 -1.77 -40.30
CA ILE A 45 -15.26 -2.78 -40.20
C ILE A 45 -14.09 -2.37 -41.09
N THR A 46 -12.96 -2.00 -40.47
CA THR A 46 -11.73 -1.62 -41.20
C THR A 46 -10.80 -2.80 -41.42
N ASN A 47 -10.89 -3.82 -40.57
CA ASN A 47 -10.14 -5.05 -40.74
C ASN A 47 -10.89 -6.25 -40.18
N MET A 48 -10.66 -7.45 -40.74
CA MET A 48 -11.24 -8.70 -40.31
C MET A 48 -10.27 -9.85 -40.63
N PHE A 49 -9.98 -10.70 -39.63
CA PHE A 49 -9.18 -11.89 -39.86
C PHE A 49 -9.69 -13.07 -39.02
N ASP A 50 -9.51 -14.27 -39.58
CA ASP A 50 -9.75 -15.51 -38.91
C ASP A 50 -8.44 -16.00 -38.29
N THR A 51 -8.46 -16.32 -37.01
CA THR A 51 -7.24 -16.76 -36.30
C THR A 51 -7.58 -17.84 -35.30
N ASN A 52 -6.62 -18.72 -35.05
CA ASN A 52 -6.66 -19.60 -33.88
C ASN A 52 -6.24 -18.85 -32.62
N ASP A 53 -5.68 -17.65 -32.79
CA ASP A 53 -5.02 -16.86 -31.78
C ASP A 53 -5.77 -15.54 -31.54
N THR A 54 -5.73 -15.01 -30.32
CA THR A 54 -6.43 -13.79 -29.93
C THR A 54 -5.45 -12.62 -29.93
N VAL A 55 -5.76 -11.56 -30.66
CA VAL A 55 -4.90 -10.36 -30.76
C VAL A 55 -5.60 -9.19 -30.06
N GLY A 56 -5.05 -8.74 -28.94
CA GLY A 56 -5.64 -7.68 -28.11
C GLY A 56 -5.01 -6.29 -28.30
N ASP A 57 -3.88 -6.18 -28.95
CA ASP A 57 -3.14 -4.92 -29.14
C ASP A 57 -3.41 -4.33 -30.54
N GLU A 58 -3.84 -3.05 -30.62
CA GLU A 58 -4.15 -2.39 -31.91
C GLU A 58 -2.93 -2.33 -32.85
N LEU A 59 -1.72 -2.13 -32.32
CA LEU A 59 -0.50 -2.12 -33.10
C LEU A 59 -0.17 -3.52 -33.65
N LEU A 60 -0.44 -4.53 -32.84
CA LEU A 60 -0.26 -5.93 -33.21
C LEU A 60 -1.29 -6.37 -34.23
N GLN A 61 -2.55 -5.90 -34.10
CA GLN A 61 -3.61 -6.14 -35.07
C GLN A 61 -3.28 -5.53 -36.42
N ALA A 62 -2.71 -4.32 -36.44
CA ALA A 62 -2.29 -3.67 -37.69
C ALA A 62 -1.14 -4.43 -38.35
N ALA A 63 -0.13 -4.87 -37.59
CA ALA A 63 1.00 -5.63 -38.08
C ALA A 63 0.60 -7.02 -38.64
N LEU A 64 -0.38 -7.68 -38.02
CA LEU A 64 -0.91 -8.98 -38.47
C LEU A 64 -1.80 -8.86 -39.69
N GLY A 65 -2.46 -7.71 -39.88
CA GLY A 65 -3.26 -7.43 -41.09
C GLY A 65 -2.38 -7.24 -42.34
N GLU A 66 -1.12 -6.85 -42.16
CA GLU A 66 -0.17 -6.61 -43.26
C GLU A 66 0.72 -7.80 -43.60
N GLN A 67 0.94 -8.75 -42.68
CA GLN A 67 1.80 -9.90 -42.87
C GLN A 67 1.11 -11.23 -42.51
N ASN A 68 1.02 -12.11 -43.46
CA ASN A 68 0.39 -13.44 -43.31
C ASN A 68 1.45 -14.48 -42.84
N ASP A 69 2.11 -14.19 -41.70
CA ASP A 69 3.15 -15.07 -41.15
C ASP A 69 2.61 -15.90 -39.99
N GLN A 70 2.54 -17.21 -40.20
CA GLN A 70 2.04 -18.21 -39.24
C GLN A 70 2.86 -18.22 -37.92
N TYR A 71 4.13 -17.79 -37.98
CA TYR A 71 5.01 -17.67 -36.83
C TYR A 71 4.58 -16.52 -35.90
N MET A 72 4.13 -15.40 -36.46
CA MET A 72 3.57 -14.27 -35.71
C MET A 72 2.26 -14.64 -34.98
N HIS A 73 1.40 -15.44 -35.60
CA HIS A 73 0.16 -15.87 -34.97
C HIS A 73 0.41 -16.69 -33.71
N ASN A 74 1.37 -17.61 -33.72
CA ASN A 74 1.73 -18.41 -32.55
C ASN A 74 2.30 -17.57 -31.39
N ILE A 75 3.10 -16.55 -31.73
CA ILE A 75 3.69 -15.62 -30.74
C ILE A 75 2.60 -14.86 -30.01
N VAL A 76 1.65 -14.31 -30.72
CA VAL A 76 0.56 -13.49 -30.15
C VAL A 76 -0.36 -14.31 -29.24
N ALA A 77 -0.67 -15.54 -29.61
CA ALA A 77 -1.46 -16.44 -28.77
C ALA A 77 -0.84 -16.69 -27.41
N THR A 78 0.47 -16.93 -27.39
CA THR A 78 1.18 -17.22 -26.14
C THR A 78 1.16 -16.04 -25.17
N ILE A 79 1.28 -14.82 -25.68
CA ILE A 79 1.22 -13.59 -24.86
C ILE A 79 -0.13 -13.46 -24.16
N GLN A 80 -1.17 -13.64 -24.93
CA GLN A 80 -2.52 -13.50 -24.41
C GLN A 80 -2.88 -14.59 -23.41
N GLN A 81 -2.33 -15.77 -23.55
CA GLN A 81 -2.51 -16.83 -22.58
C GLN A 81 -1.87 -16.48 -21.24
N GLU A 82 -0.59 -16.04 -21.22
CA GLU A 82 0.09 -15.63 -20.00
C GLU A 82 -0.63 -14.43 -19.31
N GLN A 83 -1.05 -13.45 -20.09
CA GLN A 83 -1.83 -12.32 -19.56
C GLN A 83 -3.19 -12.76 -19.05
N ASN A 84 -3.88 -13.68 -19.74
CA ASN A 84 -5.15 -14.21 -19.30
C ASN A 84 -5.04 -15.03 -18.01
N ASP A 85 -3.94 -15.75 -17.81
CA ASP A 85 -3.66 -16.46 -16.55
C ASP A 85 -3.49 -15.47 -15.39
N ILE A 86 -2.81 -14.33 -15.61
CA ILE A 86 -2.73 -13.22 -14.64
C ILE A 86 -4.13 -12.68 -14.34
N ILE A 87 -4.90 -12.36 -15.36
CA ILE A 87 -6.21 -11.72 -15.24
C ILE A 87 -7.17 -12.59 -14.43
N ARG A 88 -7.20 -13.90 -14.68
CA ARG A 88 -8.19 -14.84 -14.14
C ARG A 88 -7.76 -15.62 -12.90
N ASP A 89 -6.57 -15.40 -12.38
CA ASP A 89 -6.14 -16.03 -11.13
C ASP A 89 -6.92 -15.46 -9.93
N ILE A 90 -7.88 -16.22 -9.43
CA ILE A 90 -8.66 -15.92 -8.21
C ILE A 90 -8.22 -16.75 -7.01
N LYS A 91 -7.36 -17.75 -7.21
CA LYS A 91 -6.99 -18.73 -6.17
C LYS A 91 -5.81 -18.29 -5.32
N SER A 92 -4.84 -17.62 -5.91
CA SER A 92 -3.62 -17.20 -5.24
C SER A 92 -3.90 -16.10 -4.21
N ASP A 93 -3.24 -16.19 -3.07
CA ASP A 93 -3.19 -15.13 -2.05
C ASP A 93 -2.00 -14.19 -2.27
N LEU A 94 -0.97 -14.68 -2.99
CA LEU A 94 0.14 -13.90 -3.54
C LEU A 94 0.31 -14.28 -5.02
N LEU A 95 0.12 -13.31 -5.91
CA LEU A 95 0.47 -13.44 -7.32
C LEU A 95 1.67 -12.54 -7.61
N LEU A 96 2.82 -13.15 -7.93
CA LEU A 96 4.00 -12.45 -8.42
C LEU A 96 4.00 -12.45 -9.95
N VAL A 97 3.98 -11.27 -10.55
CA VAL A 97 4.10 -11.09 -11.99
C VAL A 97 5.47 -10.47 -12.28
N GLN A 98 6.37 -11.29 -12.80
CA GLN A 98 7.67 -10.85 -13.28
C GLN A 98 7.60 -10.64 -14.79
N GLY A 99 8.20 -9.57 -15.28
CA GLY A 99 8.21 -9.35 -16.73
C GLY A 99 9.18 -8.27 -17.15
N VAL A 100 9.75 -8.45 -18.32
CA VAL A 100 10.67 -7.48 -18.91
C VAL A 100 9.96 -6.15 -19.22
N ALA A 101 10.73 -5.09 -19.38
CA ALA A 101 10.20 -3.78 -19.77
C ALA A 101 9.35 -3.89 -21.04
N GLY A 102 8.13 -3.31 -21.00
CA GLY A 102 7.24 -3.34 -22.16
C GLY A 102 6.53 -4.68 -22.41
N SER A 103 6.50 -5.62 -21.46
CA SER A 103 5.77 -6.90 -21.57
C SER A 103 4.26 -6.80 -21.32
N GLY A 104 3.75 -5.60 -21.03
CA GLY A 104 2.31 -5.39 -20.78
C GLY A 104 1.83 -5.71 -19.35
N LYS A 105 2.74 -5.80 -18.37
CA LYS A 105 2.43 -6.04 -16.95
C LYS A 105 1.28 -5.17 -16.43
N THR A 106 1.41 -3.86 -16.64
CA THR A 106 0.44 -2.88 -16.17
C THR A 106 -0.94 -3.05 -16.80
N SER A 107 -0.99 -3.30 -18.12
CA SER A 107 -2.24 -3.60 -18.82
C SER A 107 -2.93 -4.85 -18.24
N ALA A 108 -2.16 -5.92 -18.04
CA ALA A 108 -2.68 -7.17 -17.46
C ALA A 108 -3.28 -6.96 -16.06
N ILE A 109 -2.66 -6.09 -15.23
CA ILE A 109 -3.21 -5.75 -13.91
C ILE A 109 -4.51 -4.98 -13.98
N LEU A 110 -4.61 -3.98 -14.85
CA LEU A 110 -5.85 -3.20 -14.98
C LEU A 110 -7.01 -4.09 -15.46
N GLN A 111 -6.73 -4.98 -16.41
CA GLN A 111 -7.69 -5.98 -16.86
C GLN A 111 -8.02 -6.98 -15.73
N ARG A 112 -7.04 -7.38 -14.90
CA ARG A 112 -7.28 -8.23 -13.73
C ARG A 112 -8.20 -7.54 -12.72
N ILE A 113 -7.96 -6.28 -12.42
CA ILE A 113 -8.82 -5.51 -11.50
C ILE A 113 -10.25 -5.45 -12.05
N ALA A 114 -10.43 -5.13 -13.33
CA ALA A 114 -11.74 -5.11 -13.97
C ALA A 114 -12.41 -6.50 -13.96
N TYR A 115 -11.64 -7.55 -14.16
CA TYR A 115 -12.13 -8.93 -14.07
C TYR A 115 -12.59 -9.31 -12.66
N LEU A 116 -11.78 -8.98 -11.63
CA LEU A 116 -12.11 -9.27 -10.24
C LEU A 116 -13.38 -8.54 -9.79
N LEU A 117 -13.52 -7.25 -10.14
CA LEU A 117 -14.71 -6.46 -9.83
C LEU A 117 -15.96 -7.03 -10.52
N TYR A 118 -15.83 -7.46 -11.76
CA TYR A 118 -16.94 -8.09 -12.50
C TYR A 118 -17.30 -9.48 -11.94
N HIS A 119 -16.28 -10.31 -11.69
CA HIS A 119 -16.48 -11.70 -11.27
C HIS A 119 -17.06 -11.80 -9.85
N SER A 120 -16.61 -10.94 -8.95
CA SER A 120 -17.01 -10.94 -7.54
C SER A 120 -17.92 -9.76 -7.17
N ARG A 121 -18.65 -9.19 -8.12
CA ARG A 121 -19.47 -7.98 -7.95
C ARG A 121 -20.52 -8.02 -6.83
N ALA A 122 -20.86 -9.21 -6.34
CA ALA A 122 -21.74 -9.38 -5.18
C ALA A 122 -21.02 -9.15 -3.85
N GLU A 123 -19.70 -9.31 -3.80
CA GLU A 123 -18.90 -9.33 -2.57
C GLU A 123 -17.74 -8.31 -2.58
N LEU A 124 -17.30 -7.87 -3.77
CA LEU A 124 -16.16 -6.98 -3.98
C LEU A 124 -16.59 -5.68 -4.66
N ASN A 125 -16.16 -4.57 -4.12
CA ASN A 125 -16.30 -3.25 -4.73
C ASN A 125 -14.94 -2.53 -4.84
N ALA A 126 -14.89 -1.44 -5.61
CA ALA A 126 -13.65 -0.70 -5.90
C ALA A 126 -12.98 -0.13 -4.63
N ASP A 127 -13.75 0.20 -3.58
CA ASP A 127 -13.21 0.74 -2.31
C ASP A 127 -12.44 -0.30 -1.49
N GLN A 128 -12.61 -1.59 -1.82
CA GLN A 128 -11.92 -2.71 -1.17
C GLN A 128 -10.62 -3.11 -1.90
N ILE A 129 -10.25 -2.36 -2.93
CA ILE A 129 -9.01 -2.54 -3.70
C ILE A 129 -8.13 -1.32 -3.52
N VAL A 130 -6.84 -1.55 -3.30
CA VAL A 130 -5.83 -0.49 -3.33
C VAL A 130 -4.70 -0.86 -4.29
N LEU A 131 -4.29 0.10 -5.11
CA LEU A 131 -3.13 0.00 -5.98
C LEU A 131 -2.04 0.97 -5.52
N PHE A 132 -0.89 0.43 -5.21
CA PHE A 132 0.34 1.18 -5.02
C PHE A 132 0.99 1.40 -6.39
N SER A 133 0.94 2.64 -6.87
CA SER A 133 1.50 3.06 -8.15
C SER A 133 2.87 3.72 -7.98
N PRO A 134 3.74 3.65 -8.99
CA PRO A 134 5.08 4.23 -8.88
C PRO A 134 5.04 5.76 -8.75
N ASN A 135 4.10 6.43 -9.41
CA ASN A 135 3.97 7.88 -9.38
C ASN A 135 2.52 8.36 -9.67
N ASN A 136 2.28 9.66 -9.50
CA ASN A 136 0.96 10.26 -9.67
C ASN A 136 0.51 10.34 -11.14
N LEU A 137 1.43 10.46 -12.11
CA LEU A 137 1.09 10.46 -13.54
C LEU A 137 0.51 9.11 -13.95
N PHE A 138 1.10 8.04 -13.43
CA PHE A 138 0.61 6.69 -13.62
C PHE A 138 -0.78 6.49 -13.00
N SER A 139 -1.02 7.06 -11.83
CA SER A 139 -2.34 7.05 -11.19
C SER A 139 -3.40 7.75 -12.04
N HIS A 140 -3.03 8.85 -12.71
CA HIS A 140 -3.95 9.54 -13.62
C HIS A 140 -4.31 8.67 -14.84
N TYR A 141 -3.32 8.06 -15.48
CA TYR A 141 -3.54 7.11 -16.59
C TYR A 141 -4.52 5.99 -16.21
N ILE A 142 -4.35 5.37 -15.04
CA ILE A 142 -5.24 4.31 -14.56
C ILE A 142 -6.66 4.83 -14.37
N SER A 143 -6.83 6.06 -13.87
CA SER A 143 -8.14 6.65 -13.64
C SER A 143 -8.94 6.90 -14.93
N GLU A 144 -8.27 6.96 -16.07
CA GLU A 144 -8.88 7.04 -17.40
C GLU A 144 -9.18 5.66 -17.99
N VAL A 145 -8.29 4.68 -17.76
CA VAL A 145 -8.40 3.35 -18.35
C VAL A 145 -9.48 2.48 -17.67
N LEU A 146 -9.60 2.50 -16.35
CA LEU A 146 -10.59 1.66 -15.65
C LEU A 146 -12.04 1.93 -16.08
N PRO A 147 -12.49 3.19 -16.23
CA PRO A 147 -13.83 3.46 -16.79
C PRO A 147 -14.04 2.93 -18.21
N SER A 148 -13.00 2.91 -19.05
CA SER A 148 -13.08 2.34 -20.40
C SER A 148 -13.28 0.81 -20.39
N LEU A 149 -12.85 0.16 -19.28
CA LEU A 149 -13.07 -1.26 -19.03
C LEU A 149 -14.44 -1.54 -18.35
N GLY A 150 -15.27 -0.50 -18.12
CA GLY A 150 -16.60 -0.59 -17.55
C GLY A 150 -16.66 -0.63 -16.03
N GLU A 151 -15.59 -0.22 -15.34
CA GLU A 151 -15.51 -0.27 -13.89
C GLU A 151 -15.30 1.13 -13.27
N ARG A 152 -15.62 1.26 -11.97
CA ARG A 152 -15.37 2.49 -11.21
C ARG A 152 -13.90 2.57 -10.80
N ASN A 153 -13.40 3.80 -10.68
CA ASN A 153 -12.07 4.03 -10.17
C ASN A 153 -11.92 3.51 -8.73
N MET A 154 -10.78 2.87 -8.48
CA MET A 154 -10.38 2.36 -7.18
C MET A 154 -9.42 3.32 -6.47
N ARG A 155 -9.09 2.99 -5.22
CA ARG A 155 -8.11 3.75 -4.43
C ARG A 155 -6.70 3.53 -4.96
N GLN A 156 -6.05 4.63 -5.33
CA GLN A 156 -4.67 4.65 -5.79
C GLN A 156 -3.82 5.45 -4.81
N VAL A 157 -2.63 4.98 -4.53
CA VAL A 157 -1.67 5.63 -3.63
C VAL A 157 -0.24 5.41 -4.14
N THR A 158 0.62 6.41 -3.98
CA THR A 158 2.06 6.20 -4.13
C THR A 158 2.66 5.84 -2.78
N LEU A 159 3.83 5.16 -2.76
CA LEU A 159 4.53 4.87 -1.50
C LEU A 159 4.82 6.16 -0.73
N ALA A 160 5.35 7.18 -1.40
CA ALA A 160 5.60 8.49 -0.78
C ALA A 160 4.32 9.13 -0.20
N GLY A 161 3.19 9.06 -0.92
CA GLY A 161 1.90 9.56 -0.43
C GLY A 161 1.36 8.76 0.76
N PHE A 162 1.58 7.45 0.80
CA PHE A 162 1.23 6.59 1.91
C PHE A 162 2.04 6.94 3.17
N LEU A 163 3.36 7.08 3.04
CA LEU A 163 4.26 7.42 4.13
C LEU A 163 4.00 8.82 4.68
N ARG A 164 3.82 9.82 3.82
CA ARG A 164 3.51 11.20 4.24
C ARG A 164 2.27 11.29 5.14
N ARG A 165 1.24 10.47 4.89
CA ARG A 165 0.04 10.43 5.74
C ARG A 165 0.30 9.72 7.08
N ARG A 166 1.30 8.88 7.18
CA ARG A 166 1.66 8.14 8.38
C ARG A 166 2.65 8.88 9.28
N PHE A 167 3.43 9.78 8.69
CA PHE A 167 4.46 10.60 9.33
C PHE A 167 4.17 12.09 9.11
N GLU A 168 2.99 12.52 9.58
CA GLU A 168 2.58 13.92 9.48
C GLU A 168 3.57 14.80 10.27
N GLY A 169 4.03 15.90 9.64
CA GLY A 169 5.03 16.79 10.21
C GLY A 169 6.49 16.40 9.93
N LEU A 170 6.77 15.21 9.38
CA LEU A 170 8.11 14.81 8.95
C LEU A 170 8.26 14.83 7.43
N LYS A 171 9.42 15.25 6.96
CA LYS A 171 9.87 15.03 5.58
C LYS A 171 10.44 13.62 5.49
N VAL A 172 9.69 12.69 4.90
CA VAL A 172 10.16 11.32 4.67
C VAL A 172 10.95 11.26 3.37
N GLU A 173 12.11 10.59 3.41
CA GLU A 173 12.93 10.27 2.25
C GLU A 173 12.12 9.51 1.20
N THR A 174 12.22 9.91 -0.06
CA THR A 174 11.61 9.23 -1.19
C THR A 174 12.57 8.17 -1.79
N LEU A 175 12.05 7.29 -2.64
CA LEU A 175 12.89 6.37 -3.42
C LEU A 175 13.90 7.12 -4.31
N PHE A 176 13.54 8.32 -4.79
CA PHE A 176 14.41 9.14 -5.60
C PHE A 176 15.56 9.76 -4.77
N ASP A 177 15.24 10.35 -3.60
CA ASP A 177 16.25 10.87 -2.68
C ASP A 177 17.26 9.77 -2.29
N ARG A 178 16.75 8.56 -2.00
CA ARG A 178 17.58 7.39 -1.69
C ARG A 178 18.47 6.98 -2.86
N TYR A 179 17.98 7.06 -4.09
CA TYR A 179 18.77 6.76 -5.28
C TYR A 179 19.94 7.73 -5.43
N GLU A 180 19.70 9.04 -5.23
CA GLU A 180 20.75 10.05 -5.27
C GLU A 180 21.81 9.81 -4.19
N ASP A 181 21.40 9.54 -2.96
CA ASP A 181 22.31 9.27 -1.83
C ASP A 181 23.20 8.03 -2.08
N ARG A 182 22.64 6.97 -2.68
CA ARG A 182 23.39 5.74 -2.98
C ARG A 182 24.34 5.86 -4.17
N GLN A 183 24.12 6.76 -5.10
CA GLN A 183 25.05 7.00 -6.22
C GLN A 183 26.35 7.64 -5.76
N VAL A 184 26.35 8.33 -4.64
CA VAL A 184 27.53 9.02 -4.08
C VAL A 184 28.39 8.09 -3.22
N GLY A 185 27.89 6.92 -2.82
CA GLY A 185 28.55 5.99 -1.88
C GLY A 185 29.12 4.71 -2.52
N SER A 186 29.94 4.00 -1.75
CA SER A 186 30.55 2.72 -2.11
C SER A 186 29.55 1.55 -1.92
N GLY A 187 28.75 1.22 -2.81
CA GLY A 187 27.96 0.00 -3.07
C GLY A 187 27.55 -1.02 -2.00
N ASP A 188 28.03 -0.98 -0.77
CA ASP A 188 27.68 -1.91 0.33
C ASP A 188 27.00 -1.15 1.48
N TYR A 189 25.75 -1.48 1.74
CA TYR A 189 24.89 -0.78 2.71
C TYR A 189 24.30 -1.72 3.77
N PRO A 190 25.12 -2.43 4.56
CA PRO A 190 24.67 -3.50 5.44
C PRO A 190 23.64 -3.05 6.48
N ILE A 191 23.72 -1.80 6.94
CA ILE A 191 22.76 -1.21 7.89
C ILE A 191 21.38 -1.01 7.22
N ALA A 192 21.36 -0.42 6.03
CA ALA A 192 20.13 -0.22 5.29
C ALA A 192 19.51 -1.58 4.90
N ASP A 193 20.31 -2.53 4.45
CA ASP A 193 19.84 -3.88 4.09
C ASP A 193 19.23 -4.62 5.29
N PHE A 194 19.80 -4.45 6.48
CA PHE A 194 19.22 -4.99 7.71
C PHE A 194 17.89 -4.31 8.08
N LEU A 195 17.83 -2.97 8.07
CA LEU A 195 16.64 -2.20 8.44
C LEU A 195 15.52 -2.30 7.39
N GLU A 196 15.85 -2.63 6.16
CA GLU A 196 14.92 -2.85 5.07
C GLU A 196 14.53 -4.32 4.86
N GLY A 197 15.14 -5.23 5.63
CA GLY A 197 14.92 -6.67 5.55
C GLY A 197 13.77 -7.16 6.43
N THR A 198 13.50 -8.46 6.35
CA THR A 198 12.45 -9.12 7.16
C THR A 198 12.91 -9.35 8.60
N THR A 199 14.21 -9.49 8.84
CA THR A 199 14.80 -9.78 10.15
C THR A 199 14.50 -8.69 11.17
N VAL A 200 14.63 -7.41 10.78
CA VAL A 200 14.29 -6.29 11.66
C VAL A 200 12.83 -6.28 12.06
N MET A 201 11.92 -6.67 11.16
CA MET A 201 10.49 -6.74 11.46
C MET A 201 10.18 -7.81 12.50
N ALA A 202 10.84 -8.96 12.40
CA ALA A 202 10.76 -10.01 13.43
C ALA A 202 11.34 -9.55 14.78
N ALA A 203 12.45 -8.80 14.75
CA ALA A 203 13.06 -8.22 15.95
C ALA A 203 12.13 -7.17 16.60
N VAL A 204 11.47 -6.31 15.85
CA VAL A 204 10.47 -5.36 16.35
C VAL A 204 9.31 -6.09 17.03
N ARG A 205 8.78 -7.14 16.41
CA ARG A 205 7.71 -7.96 17.00
C ARG A 205 8.14 -8.58 18.33
N SER A 206 9.34 -9.16 18.37
CA SER A 206 9.90 -9.74 19.59
C SER A 206 10.12 -8.70 20.69
N TYR A 207 10.62 -7.53 20.32
CA TYR A 207 10.84 -6.39 21.21
C TYR A 207 9.53 -5.93 21.87
N VAL A 208 8.50 -5.66 21.07
CA VAL A 208 7.20 -5.21 21.59
C VAL A 208 6.55 -6.26 22.50
N HIS A 209 6.67 -7.55 22.13
CA HIS A 209 6.10 -8.63 22.94
C HIS A 209 6.79 -8.78 24.31
N LYS A 210 8.09 -8.49 24.39
CA LYS A 210 8.89 -8.59 25.61
C LYS A 210 9.03 -7.26 26.36
N LEU A 211 8.45 -6.16 25.85
CA LEU A 211 8.66 -4.83 26.39
C LEU A 211 8.15 -4.73 27.85
N PRO A 212 9.04 -4.46 28.84
CA PRO A 212 8.63 -4.24 30.21
C PRO A 212 7.76 -2.99 30.34
N VAL A 213 6.82 -3.03 31.30
CA VAL A 213 5.84 -1.97 31.53
C VAL A 213 6.47 -0.60 31.81
N ASP A 214 7.58 -0.60 32.51
CA ASP A 214 8.33 0.58 32.92
C ASP A 214 9.23 1.17 31.80
N GLN A 215 9.37 0.46 30.67
CA GLN A 215 10.21 0.89 29.57
C GLN A 215 9.47 1.59 28.42
N LEU A 216 8.13 1.65 28.47
CA LEU A 216 7.37 2.40 27.48
C LEU A 216 7.63 3.91 27.63
N GLN A 217 7.90 4.56 26.50
CA GLN A 217 8.23 6.00 26.47
C GLN A 217 6.96 6.82 26.27
N PHE A 218 6.81 7.84 27.13
CA PHE A 218 5.69 8.77 27.07
C PHE A 218 6.20 10.19 26.76
N ALA A 219 5.34 10.97 26.11
CA ALA A 219 5.56 12.37 25.79
C ALA A 219 4.55 13.25 26.53
N ASP A 220 4.95 14.48 26.81
CA ASP A 220 4.05 15.51 27.34
C ASP A 220 2.96 15.84 26.32
N LEU A 221 1.71 15.90 26.76
CA LEU A 221 0.66 16.54 25.98
C LEU A 221 0.55 18.02 26.36
N THR A 222 0.80 18.88 25.37
CA THR A 222 0.83 20.34 25.57
C THR A 222 -0.44 21.00 25.07
N PHE A 223 -0.79 22.15 25.69
CA PHE A 223 -1.85 23.04 25.24
C PHE A 223 -1.38 24.49 25.40
N HIS A 224 -1.38 25.27 24.32
CA HIS A 224 -0.81 26.62 24.28
C HIS A 224 0.61 26.69 24.89
N SER A 225 1.49 25.80 24.43
CA SER A 225 2.91 25.69 24.88
C SER A 225 3.08 25.39 26.37
N GLN A 226 2.03 25.03 27.09
CA GLN A 226 2.10 24.57 28.48
C GLN A 226 1.79 23.09 28.56
N VAL A 227 2.47 22.39 29.48
CA VAL A 227 2.21 20.96 29.72
C VAL A 227 0.79 20.80 30.30
N PHE A 228 -0.06 20.09 29.58
CA PHE A 228 -1.41 19.77 30.00
C PHE A 228 -1.49 18.43 30.73
N PHE A 229 -0.87 17.38 30.19
CA PHE A 229 -0.57 16.11 30.85
C PHE A 229 0.91 15.85 30.71
N SER A 230 1.64 15.73 31.81
CA SER A 230 3.06 15.39 31.77
C SER A 230 3.28 13.91 31.47
N ALA A 231 4.40 13.60 30.83
CA ALA A 231 4.84 12.23 30.57
C ALA A 231 4.94 11.40 31.85
N ASP A 232 5.38 12.01 32.96
CA ASP A 232 5.48 11.35 34.27
C ASP A 232 4.10 10.98 34.81
N HIS A 233 3.12 11.90 34.80
CA HIS A 233 1.76 11.61 35.20
C HIS A 233 1.13 10.50 34.34
N ILE A 234 1.33 10.54 33.02
CA ILE A 234 0.86 9.50 32.11
C ILE A 234 1.50 8.15 32.45
N ARG A 235 2.80 8.13 32.76
CA ARG A 235 3.54 6.94 33.17
C ARG A 235 3.02 6.36 34.47
N GLU A 236 2.75 7.19 35.48
CA GLU A 236 2.14 6.74 36.76
C GLU A 236 0.80 6.07 36.54
N ILE A 237 -0.09 6.67 35.72
CA ILE A 237 -1.38 6.08 35.39
C ILE A 237 -1.20 4.72 34.70
N TYR A 238 -0.23 4.63 33.75
CA TYR A 238 0.02 3.41 33.00
C TYR A 238 0.59 2.29 33.88
N GLN A 239 1.52 2.59 34.76
CA GLN A 239 2.12 1.62 35.69
C GLN A 239 1.11 1.10 36.72
N ALA A 240 0.13 1.91 37.10
CA ALA A 240 -0.96 1.52 38.00
C ALA A 240 -2.03 0.61 37.34
N LEU A 241 -1.93 0.33 36.02
CA LEU A 241 -2.81 -0.59 35.32
C LEU A 241 -2.36 -2.06 35.50
N PRO A 242 -3.30 -3.04 35.44
CA PRO A 242 -2.96 -4.44 35.60
C PRO A 242 -1.88 -4.90 34.60
N THR A 243 -0.81 -5.51 35.10
CA THR A 243 0.33 -5.97 34.28
C THR A 243 0.01 -7.24 33.47
N SER A 244 -1.07 -7.94 33.81
CA SER A 244 -1.55 -9.13 33.09
C SER A 244 -2.17 -8.81 31.73
N LEU A 245 -2.50 -7.54 31.47
CA LEU A 245 -3.06 -7.13 30.18
C LEU A 245 -1.99 -6.95 29.13
N PRO A 246 -2.29 -7.31 27.85
CA PRO A 246 -1.44 -6.96 26.72
C PRO A 246 -1.20 -5.44 26.63
N THR A 247 -0.05 -5.04 26.10
CA THR A 247 0.35 -3.62 25.98
C THR A 247 -0.73 -2.77 25.30
N ALA A 248 -1.29 -3.26 24.19
CA ALA A 248 -2.35 -2.56 23.46
C ALA A 248 -3.60 -2.31 24.32
N ASP A 249 -4.06 -3.32 25.07
CA ASP A 249 -5.25 -3.19 25.94
C ASP A 249 -4.98 -2.23 27.11
N ARG A 250 -3.77 -2.24 27.66
CA ARG A 250 -3.35 -1.29 28.68
C ARG A 250 -3.33 0.14 28.14
N LEU A 251 -2.88 0.35 26.92
CA LEU A 251 -2.91 1.66 26.28
C LEU A 251 -4.35 2.15 26.02
N VAL A 252 -5.27 1.26 25.68
CA VAL A 252 -6.71 1.60 25.60
C VAL A 252 -7.24 2.02 26.96
N GLN A 253 -6.90 1.33 28.05
CA GLN A 253 -7.32 1.72 29.40
C GLN A 253 -6.69 3.05 29.85
N LEU A 254 -5.40 3.27 29.56
CA LEU A 254 -4.73 4.55 29.80
C LEU A 254 -5.46 5.68 29.08
N LYS A 255 -5.73 5.53 27.78
CA LYS A 255 -6.49 6.49 26.98
C LYS A 255 -7.84 6.82 27.61
N ASN A 256 -8.58 5.82 28.05
CA ASN A 256 -9.88 6.02 28.72
C ASN A 256 -9.74 6.80 30.03
N LYS A 257 -8.68 6.57 30.82
CA LYS A 257 -8.39 7.36 32.03
C LYS A 257 -8.07 8.81 31.69
N LEU A 258 -7.19 9.05 30.73
CA LEU A 258 -6.86 10.42 30.26
C LEU A 258 -8.08 11.17 29.74
N ILE A 259 -8.97 10.50 29.00
CA ILE A 259 -10.23 11.10 28.53
C ILE A 259 -11.16 11.48 29.72
N ARG A 260 -11.25 10.63 30.76
CA ARG A 260 -12.02 10.95 31.95
C ARG A 260 -11.45 12.16 32.70
N GLU A 261 -10.13 12.23 32.85
CA GLU A 261 -9.46 13.40 33.44
C GLU A 261 -9.66 14.66 32.59
N LEU A 262 -9.58 14.55 31.27
CA LEU A 262 -9.88 15.65 30.36
C LEU A 262 -11.32 16.15 30.53
N GLN A 263 -12.31 15.25 30.66
CA GLN A 263 -13.68 15.61 30.91
C GLN A 263 -13.85 16.37 32.23
N HIS A 264 -13.12 16.01 33.28
CA HIS A 264 -13.08 16.75 34.53
C HIS A 264 -12.47 18.16 34.33
N ARG A 265 -11.34 18.25 33.63
CA ARG A 265 -10.69 19.53 33.30
C ARG A 265 -11.57 20.42 32.42
N VAL A 266 -12.35 19.86 31.48
CA VAL A 266 -13.38 20.61 30.73
C VAL A 266 -14.42 21.24 31.62
N ARG A 267 -14.88 20.54 32.69
CA ARG A 267 -15.85 21.09 33.63
C ARG A 267 -15.26 22.25 34.44
N THR A 268 -13.99 22.17 34.81
CA THR A 268 -13.28 23.25 35.50
C THR A 268 -13.02 24.44 34.57
N GLU A 269 -12.62 24.17 33.32
CA GLU A 269 -12.39 25.19 32.31
C GLU A 269 -13.66 25.98 31.96
N ALA A 270 -14.82 25.29 31.94
CA ALA A 270 -16.12 25.87 31.67
C ALA A 270 -16.57 26.92 32.71
N LYS A 271 -15.93 26.96 33.90
CA LYS A 271 -16.24 27.91 34.98
C LYS A 271 -15.34 29.14 34.98
N LYS A 272 -14.39 29.26 34.04
CA LYS A 272 -13.45 30.38 33.98
C LYS A 272 -14.07 31.61 33.30
N ASP A 273 -13.64 32.80 33.70
CA ASP A 273 -14.15 34.11 33.23
C ASP A 273 -14.14 34.30 31.72
N TRP A 274 -13.12 33.70 31.03
CA TRP A 274 -13.07 33.81 29.57
C TRP A 274 -14.25 33.16 28.85
N VAL A 275 -14.91 32.17 29.48
CA VAL A 275 -16.08 31.48 28.92
C VAL A 275 -17.27 32.41 28.84
N ALA A 276 -17.53 33.16 29.91
CA ALA A 276 -18.61 34.16 29.94
C ALA A 276 -18.43 35.20 28.83
N LYS A 277 -17.22 35.79 28.76
CA LYS A 277 -16.87 36.75 27.68
C LYS A 277 -17.02 36.15 26.27
N ALA A 278 -16.57 34.91 26.10
CA ALA A 278 -16.63 34.25 24.78
C ALA A 278 -18.08 33.87 24.40
N LEU A 279 -18.97 33.62 25.36
CA LEU A 279 -20.40 33.39 25.10
C LEU A 279 -21.11 34.72 24.71
N ASP A 280 -20.74 35.83 25.36
CA ASP A 280 -21.30 37.17 25.06
C ASP A 280 -20.88 37.65 23.66
N ASP A 281 -19.69 37.27 23.19
CA ASP A 281 -19.12 37.62 21.89
C ASP A 281 -19.67 36.77 20.72
N LEU A 282 -20.46 35.70 20.99
CA LEU A 282 -21.00 34.83 19.93
C LEU A 282 -22.12 35.51 19.14
N ASN A 283 -22.02 35.45 17.82
CA ASN A 283 -23.13 35.81 16.97
C ASN A 283 -24.19 34.69 16.91
N VAL A 284 -25.40 35.03 16.44
CA VAL A 284 -26.55 34.10 16.38
C VAL A 284 -26.22 32.78 15.67
N GLN A 285 -25.44 32.83 14.60
CA GLN A 285 -25.08 31.64 13.85
C GLN A 285 -24.11 30.73 14.63
N GLN A 286 -23.12 31.31 15.31
CA GLN A 286 -22.19 30.60 16.17
C GLN A 286 -22.86 29.97 17.37
N LEU A 287 -23.81 30.71 17.97
CA LEU A 287 -24.63 30.23 19.09
C LEU A 287 -25.49 29.04 18.66
N HIS A 288 -26.12 29.11 17.50
CA HIS A 288 -26.88 28.01 16.91
C HIS A 288 -26.03 26.76 16.67
N GLN A 289 -24.79 26.93 16.17
CA GLN A 289 -23.84 25.82 16.02
C GLN A 289 -23.46 25.21 17.39
N LEU A 290 -23.40 26.00 18.45
CA LEU A 290 -23.06 25.53 19.79
C LEU A 290 -24.18 24.70 20.39
N TYR A 291 -25.44 25.07 20.15
CA TYR A 291 -26.62 24.27 20.55
C TYR A 291 -26.61 22.89 19.88
N GLY A 292 -26.19 22.80 18.60
CA GLY A 292 -26.17 21.55 17.82
C GLY A 292 -27.60 21.07 17.53
N GLN A 293 -27.99 19.94 18.11
CA GLN A 293 -29.34 19.36 17.93
C GLN A 293 -30.36 19.83 18.99
N ARG A 294 -29.94 20.63 20.02
CA ARG A 294 -30.80 21.13 21.05
C ARG A 294 -31.35 22.51 20.70
N THR A 295 -32.53 22.82 21.26
CA THR A 295 -33.17 24.14 21.20
C THR A 295 -33.20 24.75 22.61
N ILE A 296 -33.61 26.01 22.72
CA ILE A 296 -33.75 26.69 24.02
C ILE A 296 -34.75 25.97 24.92
N ASP A 297 -35.80 25.43 24.35
CA ASP A 297 -36.89 24.73 25.06
C ASP A 297 -36.46 23.37 25.63
N ASP A 298 -35.30 22.87 25.27
CA ASP A 298 -34.74 21.62 25.80
C ASP A 298 -34.03 21.77 27.14
N PHE A 299 -33.96 23.00 27.68
CA PHE A 299 -33.35 23.31 28.98
C PHE A 299 -34.36 23.68 29.99
N LYS A 300 -34.11 23.27 31.22
CA LYS A 300 -35.00 23.44 32.38
C LYS A 300 -35.06 24.89 32.85
N ASP A 301 -33.93 25.58 32.75
CA ASP A 301 -33.70 26.95 33.14
C ASP A 301 -32.48 27.55 32.43
N GLU A 302 -32.27 28.85 32.61
CA GLU A 302 -31.12 29.57 32.03
C GLU A 302 -29.77 29.07 32.58
N ASP A 303 -29.73 28.59 33.82
CA ASP A 303 -28.51 28.07 34.44
C ASP A 303 -28.07 26.74 33.79
N GLU A 304 -29.01 25.85 33.48
CA GLU A 304 -28.74 24.61 32.76
C GLU A 304 -28.26 24.90 31.33
N GLN A 305 -28.93 25.85 30.66
CA GLN A 305 -28.54 26.30 29.33
C GLN A 305 -27.13 26.89 29.34
N TYR A 306 -26.85 27.82 30.25
CA TYR A 306 -25.52 28.41 30.39
C TYR A 306 -24.44 27.37 30.70
N ALA A 307 -24.71 26.45 31.62
CA ALA A 307 -23.78 25.36 31.96
C ALA A 307 -23.55 24.41 30.80
N TYR A 308 -24.51 24.17 29.91
CA TYR A 308 -24.38 23.39 28.70
C TYR A 308 -23.47 24.09 27.69
N LEU A 309 -23.78 25.36 27.36
CA LEU A 309 -23.04 26.16 26.41
C LEU A 309 -21.59 26.36 26.84
N SER A 310 -21.36 26.67 28.11
CA SER A 310 -20.05 26.82 28.73
C SER A 310 -19.22 25.55 28.59
N ARG A 311 -19.80 24.38 28.85
CA ARG A 311 -19.15 23.09 28.66
C ARG A 311 -18.81 22.78 27.18
N LYS A 312 -19.71 23.13 26.27
CA LYS A 312 -19.50 22.97 24.83
C LYS A 312 -18.33 23.84 24.34
N LEU A 313 -18.27 25.09 24.81
CA LEU A 313 -17.21 26.02 24.46
C LEU A 313 -15.85 25.55 25.00
N ALA A 314 -15.80 25.17 26.30
CA ALA A 314 -14.61 24.60 26.92
C ALA A 314 -14.15 23.30 26.22
N LYS A 315 -15.08 22.40 25.84
CA LYS A 315 -14.79 21.20 25.06
C LYS A 315 -14.22 21.54 23.68
N ARG A 316 -14.77 22.56 23.01
CA ARG A 316 -14.25 23.02 21.70
C ARG A 316 -12.83 23.55 21.84
N ARG A 317 -12.51 24.33 22.86
CA ARG A 317 -11.17 24.85 23.15
C ARG A 317 -10.16 23.72 23.40
N LEU A 318 -10.55 22.71 24.21
CA LEU A 318 -9.68 21.57 24.56
C LEU A 318 -9.72 20.41 23.56
N ARG A 319 -10.35 20.61 22.38
CA ARG A 319 -10.43 19.58 21.35
C ARG A 319 -9.06 19.10 20.90
N VAL A 320 -8.09 19.99 20.78
CA VAL A 320 -6.70 19.64 20.40
C VAL A 320 -6.10 18.60 21.36
N VAL A 321 -6.35 18.74 22.67
CA VAL A 321 -5.88 17.76 23.66
C VAL A 321 -6.63 16.44 23.53
N ALA A 322 -7.95 16.48 23.27
CA ALA A 322 -8.72 15.27 23.01
C ALA A 322 -8.19 14.54 21.77
N ASP A 323 -7.98 15.26 20.68
CA ASP A 323 -7.44 14.72 19.43
C ASP A 323 -6.03 14.12 19.64
N ALA A 324 -5.18 14.78 20.44
CA ALA A 324 -3.87 14.26 20.82
C ALA A 324 -3.96 12.94 21.60
N ILE A 325 -4.89 12.82 22.54
CA ILE A 325 -5.13 11.57 23.27
C ILE A 325 -5.64 10.48 22.30
N TYR A 326 -6.63 10.78 21.47
CA TYR A 326 -7.18 9.81 20.50
C TYR A 326 -6.12 9.31 19.51
N ASN A 327 -5.20 10.18 19.08
CA ASN A 327 -4.13 9.86 18.14
C ASN A 327 -2.88 9.27 18.81
N ASN A 328 -2.91 9.00 20.14
CA ASN A 328 -1.81 8.43 20.91
C ASN A 328 -0.55 9.33 20.96
N TYR A 329 -0.65 10.65 20.84
CA TYR A 329 0.49 11.57 20.88
C TYR A 329 1.16 11.64 22.27
N PHE A 330 0.57 11.01 23.29
CA PHE A 330 1.16 10.81 24.60
C PHE A 330 2.22 9.68 24.63
N ILE A 331 2.42 8.94 23.51
CA ILE A 331 3.44 7.93 23.38
C ILE A 331 4.56 8.50 22.52
N ASP A 332 5.79 8.44 23.03
CA ASP A 332 6.96 8.84 22.25
C ASP A 332 7.48 7.68 21.41
N PHE A 333 6.89 7.49 20.25
CA PHE A 333 7.24 6.41 19.33
C PHE A 333 8.68 6.55 18.78
N TYR A 334 9.19 7.78 18.63
CA TYR A 334 10.52 8.03 18.09
C TYR A 334 11.60 7.62 19.07
N ASN A 335 11.48 8.01 20.33
CA ASN A 335 12.37 7.57 21.39
C ASN A 335 12.19 6.08 21.72
N GLN A 336 10.97 5.53 21.60
CA GLN A 336 10.74 4.10 21.76
C GLN A 336 11.45 3.28 20.66
N TYR A 337 11.44 3.76 19.42
CA TYR A 337 12.14 3.14 18.31
C TYR A 337 13.65 3.25 18.46
N GLU A 338 14.18 4.40 18.91
CA GLU A 338 15.59 4.54 19.24
C GLU A 338 16.05 3.53 20.30
N ARG A 339 15.24 3.32 21.35
CA ARG A 339 15.52 2.30 22.36
C ARG A 339 15.55 0.90 21.77
N PHE A 340 14.64 0.59 20.85
CA PHE A 340 14.68 -0.65 20.09
C PHE A 340 16.01 -0.78 19.33
N LEU A 341 16.42 0.26 18.59
CA LEU A 341 17.68 0.25 17.84
C LEU A 341 18.91 0.02 18.74
N ARG A 342 18.90 0.52 19.98
CA ARG A 342 19.98 0.28 20.95
C ARG A 342 20.02 -1.13 21.53
N GLN A 343 18.94 -1.88 21.44
CA GLN A 343 18.79 -3.21 22.06
C GLN A 343 18.74 -4.35 21.05
N VAL A 344 18.58 -4.05 19.76
CA VAL A 344 18.45 -5.08 18.72
C VAL A 344 19.78 -5.81 18.51
N ASP A 345 19.71 -7.14 18.33
CA ASP A 345 20.85 -7.97 17.98
C ASP A 345 21.29 -7.68 16.54
N LEU A 346 22.56 -7.36 16.36
CA LEU A 346 23.11 -6.98 15.07
C LEU A 346 23.64 -8.18 14.29
N PRO A 347 23.45 -8.21 12.97
CA PRO A 347 24.16 -9.11 12.09
C PRO A 347 25.68 -8.95 12.20
N LYS A 348 26.43 -10.03 11.96
CA LYS A 348 27.91 -10.04 12.11
C LYS A 348 28.64 -9.07 11.19
N ASN A 349 28.05 -8.73 10.06
CA ASN A 349 28.59 -7.80 9.06
C ASN A 349 28.38 -6.32 9.39
N ILE A 350 27.72 -5.98 10.51
CA ILE A 350 27.49 -4.62 10.96
C ILE A 350 28.37 -4.33 12.19
N SER A 351 29.24 -3.33 12.08
CA SER A 351 30.06 -2.91 13.21
C SER A 351 29.22 -2.12 14.23
N LYS A 352 29.53 -2.31 15.53
CA LYS A 352 28.87 -1.53 16.60
C LYS A 352 29.09 -0.04 16.45
N ARG A 353 30.24 0.37 15.94
CA ARG A 353 30.58 1.80 15.72
C ARG A 353 29.67 2.43 14.69
N ASP A 354 29.53 1.77 13.53
CA ASP A 354 28.70 2.30 12.43
C ASP A 354 27.23 2.31 12.81
N TRP A 355 26.79 1.28 13.57
CA TRP A 355 25.44 1.23 14.12
C TRP A 355 25.14 2.36 15.09
N ILE A 356 26.06 2.71 16.01
CA ILE A 356 25.91 3.85 16.91
C ILE A 356 25.89 5.15 16.10
N GLY A 357 26.74 5.28 15.08
CA GLY A 357 26.74 6.41 14.17
C GLY A 357 25.37 6.61 13.48
N MET A 358 24.77 5.52 12.97
CA MET A 358 23.43 5.54 12.38
C MET A 358 22.35 5.94 13.41
N ILE A 359 22.44 5.49 14.67
CA ILE A 359 21.47 5.91 15.71
C ILE A 359 21.59 7.41 15.98
N THR A 360 22.82 7.96 16.01
CA THR A 360 23.02 9.41 16.15
C THR A 360 22.44 10.17 14.97
N GLU A 361 22.69 9.69 13.75
CA GLU A 361 22.10 10.27 12.54
C GLU A 361 20.55 10.23 12.59
N TYR A 362 19.95 9.11 13.04
CA TYR A 362 18.50 9.02 13.22
C TYR A 362 17.98 10.08 14.19
N GLN A 363 18.67 10.32 15.33
CA GLN A 363 18.29 11.37 16.28
C GLN A 363 18.32 12.76 15.65
N ASP A 364 19.43 13.09 14.95
CA ASP A 364 19.57 14.35 14.24
C ASP A 364 18.47 14.52 13.17
N GLU A 365 18.18 13.49 12.38
CA GLU A 365 17.13 13.53 11.38
C GLU A 365 15.75 13.83 12.00
N ILE A 366 15.40 13.17 13.13
CA ILE A 366 14.12 13.42 13.83
C ILE A 366 14.08 14.85 14.38
N GLU A 367 15.17 15.37 14.93
CA GLU A 367 15.27 16.76 15.42
C GLU A 367 15.03 17.77 14.28
N TYR A 368 15.55 17.49 13.08
CA TYR A 368 15.32 18.30 11.88
C TYR A 368 14.02 17.97 11.13
N HIS A 369 13.12 17.23 11.73
CA HIS A 369 11.82 16.81 11.15
C HIS A 369 11.98 16.04 9.84
N ARG A 370 12.98 15.17 9.76
CA ARG A 370 13.25 14.28 8.63
C ARG A 370 13.22 12.82 9.07
N LEU A 371 13.00 11.90 8.13
CA LEU A 371 13.04 10.47 8.38
C LEU A 371 13.51 9.73 7.12
N LYS A 372 14.58 8.94 7.26
CA LYS A 372 15.06 8.07 6.18
C LYS A 372 14.10 6.92 5.92
N LEU A 373 14.02 6.49 4.65
CA LEU A 373 13.10 5.45 4.19
C LEU A 373 13.30 4.12 4.95
N MET A 374 14.54 3.74 5.23
CA MET A 374 14.89 2.51 5.95
C MET A 374 14.27 2.40 7.35
N HIS A 375 13.96 3.52 8.00
CA HIS A 375 13.33 3.54 9.33
C HIS A 375 11.80 3.47 9.28
N THR A 376 11.18 3.74 8.14
CA THR A 376 9.72 3.93 8.06
C THR A 376 8.92 2.68 8.40
N ALA A 377 9.26 1.54 7.79
CA ALA A 377 8.52 0.29 8.00
C ALA A 377 8.66 -0.24 9.43
N PRO A 378 9.88 -0.37 10.02
CA PRO A 378 10.02 -0.88 11.38
C PRO A 378 9.42 0.08 12.42
N LEU A 379 9.49 1.41 12.23
CA LEU A 379 8.87 2.39 13.14
C LEU A 379 7.33 2.33 13.08
N MET A 380 6.74 2.28 11.89
CA MET A 380 5.29 2.10 11.73
C MET A 380 4.82 0.79 12.38
N TYR A 381 5.57 -0.28 12.16
CA TYR A 381 5.24 -1.60 12.71
C TYR A 381 5.31 -1.61 14.23
N LEU A 382 6.35 -1.01 14.82
CA LEU A 382 6.47 -0.84 16.26
C LEU A 382 5.27 -0.08 16.84
N ARG A 383 4.92 1.06 16.23
CA ARG A 383 3.77 1.87 16.66
C ARG A 383 2.47 1.06 16.62
N ASP A 384 2.22 0.38 15.52
CA ASP A 384 0.98 -0.36 15.30
C ASP A 384 0.86 -1.57 16.26
N LEU A 385 1.96 -2.28 16.51
CA LEU A 385 1.99 -3.38 17.48
C LEU A 385 1.78 -2.89 18.93
N LEU A 386 2.37 -1.76 19.30
CA LEU A 386 2.17 -1.18 20.63
C LEU A 386 0.71 -0.77 20.85
N THR A 387 0.11 -0.11 19.87
CA THR A 387 -1.24 0.47 20.00
C THR A 387 -2.37 -0.48 19.63
N GLY A 388 -2.07 -1.64 19.03
CA GLY A 388 -3.08 -2.55 18.49
C GLY A 388 -3.86 -1.94 17.30
N SER A 389 -3.28 -0.94 16.61
CA SER A 389 -3.91 -0.20 15.53
C SER A 389 -3.20 -0.44 14.18
N GLY A 390 -3.48 0.38 13.19
CA GLY A 390 -2.79 0.38 11.90
C GLY A 390 -3.32 -0.62 10.87
N GLN A 391 -4.18 -1.55 11.28
CA GLN A 391 -4.76 -2.55 10.39
C GLN A 391 -6.07 -2.06 9.75
N ASN A 392 -6.20 -2.30 8.46
CA ASN A 392 -7.45 -2.10 7.73
C ASN A 392 -7.93 -3.43 7.12
N GLN A 393 -8.97 -3.99 7.70
CA GLN A 393 -9.56 -5.27 7.29
C GLN A 393 -10.56 -5.16 6.16
N SER A 394 -10.90 -3.95 5.69
CA SER A 394 -11.86 -3.75 4.61
C SER A 394 -11.26 -4.04 3.23
N PHE A 395 -9.94 -3.93 3.07
CA PHE A 395 -9.29 -4.22 1.79
C PHE A 395 -9.20 -5.73 1.57
N GLN A 396 -9.63 -6.16 0.37
CA GLN A 396 -9.57 -7.54 -0.08
C GLN A 396 -8.44 -7.79 -1.08
N TYR A 397 -7.99 -6.74 -1.79
CA TYR A 397 -6.88 -6.83 -2.74
C TYR A 397 -5.92 -5.64 -2.61
N VAL A 398 -4.65 -5.96 -2.62
CA VAL A 398 -3.54 -5.00 -2.69
C VAL A 398 -2.73 -5.30 -3.94
N PHE A 399 -2.61 -4.32 -4.80
CA PHE A 399 -1.75 -4.35 -5.98
C PHE A 399 -0.55 -3.46 -5.75
N ILE A 400 0.63 -3.93 -6.13
CA ILE A 400 1.88 -3.16 -6.02
C ILE A 400 2.59 -3.23 -7.36
N ASP A 401 2.75 -2.09 -8.01
CA ASP A 401 3.54 -1.95 -9.24
C ASP A 401 4.98 -1.52 -8.91
N GLU A 402 5.95 -1.90 -9.74
CA GLU A 402 7.39 -1.64 -9.57
C GLU A 402 7.90 -2.09 -8.19
N MET A 403 7.51 -3.30 -7.77
CA MET A 403 7.78 -3.78 -6.42
C MET A 403 9.27 -4.03 -6.15
N GLN A 404 10.13 -4.15 -7.17
CA GLN A 404 11.57 -4.33 -7.02
C GLN A 404 12.23 -3.18 -6.26
N ASP A 405 11.64 -1.98 -6.28
CA ASP A 405 12.13 -0.81 -5.56
C ASP A 405 11.66 -0.75 -4.10
N TYR A 406 10.73 -1.62 -3.68
CA TYR A 406 10.21 -1.63 -2.32
C TYR A 406 11.13 -2.39 -1.37
N PRO A 407 11.45 -1.82 -0.19
CA PRO A 407 12.07 -2.58 0.89
C PRO A 407 11.18 -3.77 1.31
N LEU A 408 11.78 -4.93 1.60
CA LEU A 408 11.02 -6.10 2.10
C LEU A 408 10.29 -5.81 3.41
N ALA A 409 10.94 -5.07 4.30
CA ALA A 409 10.31 -4.59 5.55
C ALA A 409 9.00 -3.83 5.27
N MET A 410 8.96 -3.05 4.17
CA MET A 410 7.74 -2.35 3.76
C MET A 410 6.65 -3.32 3.31
N LEU A 411 6.99 -4.37 2.58
CA LEU A 411 6.01 -5.40 2.16
C LEU A 411 5.46 -6.16 3.37
N VAL A 412 6.32 -6.52 4.34
CA VAL A 412 5.88 -7.09 5.64
C VAL A 412 4.93 -6.13 6.35
N TYR A 413 5.25 -4.83 6.37
CA TYR A 413 4.37 -3.83 6.97
C TYR A 413 3.03 -3.72 6.23
N LEU A 414 3.02 -3.72 4.90
CA LEU A 414 1.78 -3.69 4.11
C LEU A 414 0.92 -4.93 4.37
N ARG A 415 1.52 -6.10 4.55
CA ARG A 415 0.80 -7.31 4.97
C ARG A 415 0.15 -7.15 6.35
N HIS A 416 0.86 -6.54 7.30
CA HIS A 416 0.30 -6.19 8.60
C HIS A 416 -0.85 -5.18 8.47
N ALA A 417 -0.67 -4.14 7.65
CA ALA A 417 -1.66 -3.09 7.45
C ALA A 417 -2.94 -3.58 6.76
N PHE A 418 -2.83 -4.60 5.90
CA PHE A 418 -3.93 -5.18 5.12
C PHE A 418 -4.04 -6.70 5.32
N PRO A 419 -4.40 -7.17 6.53
CA PRO A 419 -4.25 -8.57 6.93
C PRO A 419 -5.15 -9.55 6.16
N ARG A 420 -6.27 -9.09 5.58
CA ARG A 420 -7.20 -9.92 4.81
C ARG A 420 -6.97 -9.86 3.31
N ALA A 421 -6.11 -8.97 2.85
CA ALA A 421 -5.94 -8.75 1.42
C ALA A 421 -5.14 -9.87 0.75
N LYS A 422 -5.52 -10.19 -0.48
CA LYS A 422 -4.70 -10.92 -1.44
C LYS A 422 -3.76 -9.92 -2.13
N PHE A 423 -2.51 -10.32 -2.32
CA PHE A 423 -1.49 -9.47 -2.92
C PHE A 423 -1.23 -9.85 -4.37
N THR A 424 -1.20 -8.87 -5.24
CA THR A 424 -0.70 -9.01 -6.61
C THR A 424 0.44 -8.01 -6.77
N VAL A 425 1.65 -8.51 -6.96
CA VAL A 425 2.86 -7.71 -7.03
C VAL A 425 3.52 -7.86 -8.39
N LEU A 426 3.87 -6.73 -9.00
CA LEU A 426 4.54 -6.70 -10.29
C LEU A 426 5.92 -6.12 -10.12
N GLY A 427 6.85 -6.70 -10.82
CA GLY A 427 8.21 -6.22 -10.85
C GLY A 427 8.94 -6.62 -12.11
N ASP A 428 10.08 -6.00 -12.24
CA ASP A 428 11.10 -6.33 -13.21
C ASP A 428 12.41 -6.41 -12.45
N SER A 429 12.87 -7.64 -12.18
CA SER A 429 14.11 -7.85 -11.42
C SER A 429 15.31 -7.21 -12.09
N GLU A 430 15.30 -7.09 -13.41
CA GLU A 430 16.39 -6.52 -14.21
C GLU A 430 16.46 -4.99 -14.09
N GLN A 431 15.37 -4.35 -13.64
CA GLN A 431 15.31 -2.90 -13.39
C GLN A 431 15.49 -2.54 -11.92
N ALA A 432 15.81 -3.49 -11.04
CA ALA A 432 16.02 -3.21 -9.62
C ALA A 432 17.20 -2.25 -9.40
N LEU A 433 16.96 -1.11 -8.74
CA LEU A 433 17.97 -0.08 -8.50
C LEU A 433 18.77 -0.32 -7.20
N PHE A 434 18.17 -1.03 -6.23
CA PHE A 434 18.67 -1.10 -4.86
C PHE A 434 19.03 -2.50 -4.39
N LYS A 435 18.75 -3.53 -5.20
CA LYS A 435 19.00 -4.93 -4.86
C LYS A 435 19.75 -5.62 -5.97
N PRO A 436 20.58 -6.62 -5.66
CA PRO A 436 21.17 -7.47 -6.68
C PRO A 436 20.08 -8.22 -7.44
N LEU A 437 20.36 -8.54 -8.70
CA LEU A 437 19.49 -9.35 -9.55
C LEU A 437 19.16 -10.68 -8.86
N GLN A 438 17.89 -11.00 -8.79
CA GLN A 438 17.39 -12.26 -8.24
C GLN A 438 16.58 -13.01 -9.29
N LEU A 439 16.72 -14.33 -9.30
CA LEU A 439 15.85 -15.17 -10.12
C LEU A 439 14.40 -15.06 -9.65
N PRO A 440 13.42 -15.03 -10.56
CA PRO A 440 12.00 -14.86 -10.21
C PRO A 440 11.49 -15.87 -9.17
N GLN A 441 11.98 -17.11 -9.23
CA GLN A 441 11.60 -18.14 -8.27
C GLN A 441 12.15 -17.87 -6.85
N ALA A 442 13.37 -17.37 -6.73
CA ALA A 442 13.96 -16.99 -5.45
C ALA A 442 13.19 -15.80 -4.82
N MET A 443 12.82 -14.83 -5.65
CA MET A 443 11.98 -13.70 -5.24
C MET A 443 10.60 -14.16 -4.76
N LEU A 444 9.96 -15.13 -5.44
CA LEU A 444 8.69 -15.69 -4.98
C LEU A 444 8.80 -16.30 -3.59
N VAL A 445 9.87 -17.05 -3.32
CA VAL A 445 10.11 -17.67 -2.00
C VAL A 445 10.28 -16.60 -0.93
N GLU A 446 11.06 -15.57 -1.20
CA GLU A 446 11.30 -14.45 -0.29
C GLU A 446 10.00 -13.69 0.02
N LEU A 447 9.23 -13.34 -1.01
CA LEU A 447 7.95 -12.67 -0.87
C LEU A 447 6.90 -13.54 -0.18
N SER A 448 6.86 -14.83 -0.46
CA SER A 448 5.95 -15.77 0.21
C SER A 448 6.18 -15.80 1.71
N THR A 449 7.45 -15.78 2.12
CA THR A 449 7.83 -15.71 3.54
C THR A 449 7.48 -14.35 4.14
N ALA A 450 7.80 -13.25 3.45
CA ALA A 450 7.55 -11.89 3.92
C ALA A 450 6.05 -11.58 4.08
N LEU A 451 5.23 -12.12 3.18
CA LEU A 451 3.78 -11.88 3.13
C LEU A 451 2.95 -13.01 3.77
N ASP A 452 3.60 -14.03 4.35
CA ASP A 452 2.94 -15.21 4.92
C ASP A 452 1.92 -15.84 3.94
N ALA A 453 2.36 -16.02 2.68
CA ALA A 453 1.51 -16.51 1.62
C ALA A 453 1.39 -18.05 1.66
N GLN A 454 0.18 -18.55 1.54
CA GLN A 454 -0.13 -19.99 1.56
C GLN A 454 -0.28 -20.58 0.15
N ARG A 455 -0.66 -19.74 -0.80
CA ARG A 455 -0.89 -20.12 -2.20
C ARG A 455 -0.23 -19.13 -3.14
N PRO A 456 1.12 -19.02 -3.07
CA PRO A 456 1.86 -18.14 -3.96
C PRO A 456 1.84 -18.69 -5.39
N ASN A 457 1.79 -17.79 -6.36
CA ASN A 457 1.89 -18.11 -7.78
C ASN A 457 2.84 -17.14 -8.46
N LEU A 458 3.64 -17.64 -9.42
CA LEU A 458 4.55 -16.85 -10.24
C LEU A 458 4.13 -16.97 -11.70
N ILE A 459 3.96 -15.84 -12.35
CA ILE A 459 3.77 -15.77 -13.80
C ILE A 459 4.84 -14.84 -14.38
N THR A 460 5.57 -15.33 -15.39
CA THR A 460 6.63 -14.58 -16.05
C THR A 460 6.20 -14.15 -17.45
N LEU A 461 6.44 -12.88 -17.77
CA LEU A 461 6.19 -12.29 -19.08
C LEU A 461 7.55 -11.98 -19.75
N ASN A 462 8.07 -12.93 -20.49
CA ASN A 462 9.45 -12.85 -21.01
C ASN A 462 9.56 -12.11 -22.35
N ARG A 463 8.46 -11.53 -22.86
CA ARG A 463 8.45 -10.85 -24.17
C ARG A 463 8.27 -9.35 -24.02
N SER A 464 9.12 -8.59 -24.72
CA SER A 464 8.99 -7.13 -24.82
C SER A 464 8.32 -6.75 -26.13
N TYR A 465 7.26 -5.96 -26.03
CA TYR A 465 6.51 -5.43 -27.21
C TYR A 465 6.78 -3.95 -27.46
N ARG A 466 7.33 -3.27 -26.48
CA ARG A 466 7.55 -1.83 -26.51
C ARG A 466 8.71 -1.46 -27.43
N SER A 467 9.80 -2.23 -27.36
CA SER A 467 11.05 -1.95 -28.06
C SER A 467 11.13 -2.71 -29.39
N THR A 468 11.95 -2.23 -30.32
CA THR A 468 12.29 -2.95 -31.55
C THR A 468 13.18 -4.16 -31.24
N LYS A 469 13.26 -5.08 -32.19
CA LYS A 469 14.09 -6.27 -32.04
C LYS A 469 15.54 -5.90 -31.74
N GLU A 470 16.09 -4.91 -32.45
CA GLU A 470 17.49 -4.48 -32.34
C GLU A 470 17.76 -3.89 -30.91
N ILE A 471 16.86 -3.07 -30.40
CA ILE A 471 16.99 -2.51 -29.04
C ILE A 471 16.89 -3.63 -28.00
N THR A 472 15.93 -4.55 -28.14
CA THR A 472 15.78 -5.66 -27.20
C THR A 472 16.97 -6.63 -27.26
N ASP A 473 17.47 -6.95 -28.47
CA ASP A 473 18.64 -7.82 -28.65
C ASP A 473 19.93 -7.19 -28.10
N PHE A 474 20.07 -5.87 -28.20
CA PHE A 474 21.16 -5.14 -27.56
C PHE A 474 21.04 -5.17 -26.02
N ALA A 475 19.86 -4.85 -25.49
CA ALA A 475 19.62 -4.80 -24.04
C ALA A 475 19.81 -6.17 -23.39
N LYS A 476 19.27 -7.25 -23.97
CA LYS A 476 19.41 -8.60 -23.41
C LYS A 476 20.86 -9.11 -23.37
N ALA A 477 21.73 -8.63 -24.26
CA ALA A 477 23.16 -8.98 -24.24
C ALA A 477 23.89 -8.43 -22.99
N LEU A 478 23.30 -7.47 -22.28
CA LEU A 478 23.83 -6.88 -21.05
C LEU A 478 23.30 -7.58 -19.79
N LEU A 479 22.32 -8.48 -19.92
CA LEU A 479 21.66 -9.16 -18.81
C LEU A 479 22.23 -10.55 -18.57
N PRO A 480 22.40 -11.00 -17.31
CA PRO A 480 22.90 -12.33 -16.99
C PRO A 480 22.03 -13.48 -17.52
N ASP A 481 20.71 -13.28 -17.60
CA ASP A 481 19.68 -14.22 -18.06
C ASP A 481 18.98 -13.74 -19.34
N GLY A 482 19.62 -12.85 -20.09
CA GLY A 482 19.07 -12.25 -21.30
C GLY A 482 18.64 -13.26 -22.38
N ASP A 483 19.14 -14.48 -22.34
CA ASP A 483 18.70 -15.58 -23.23
C ASP A 483 17.23 -15.95 -23.05
N GLN A 484 16.63 -15.66 -21.87
CA GLN A 484 15.21 -15.87 -21.59
C GLN A 484 14.33 -14.76 -22.18
N VAL A 485 14.90 -13.60 -22.51
CA VAL A 485 14.19 -12.45 -23.07
C VAL A 485 13.94 -12.68 -24.57
N ILE A 486 12.67 -12.70 -24.94
CA ILE A 486 12.25 -12.89 -26.34
C ILE A 486 11.97 -11.53 -26.96
N SER A 487 12.75 -11.20 -27.98
CA SER A 487 12.55 -9.97 -28.74
C SER A 487 11.31 -10.09 -29.63
N PHE A 488 10.55 -9.01 -29.71
CA PHE A 488 9.47 -8.92 -30.68
C PHE A 488 10.02 -8.66 -32.09
N THR A 489 9.28 -9.07 -33.10
CA THR A 489 9.76 -9.07 -34.50
C THR A 489 9.70 -7.70 -35.18
N ARG A 490 9.29 -6.63 -34.47
CA ARG A 490 9.29 -5.28 -35.03
C ARG A 490 10.73 -4.78 -35.20
N HIS A 491 11.15 -4.58 -36.42
CA HIS A 491 12.46 -4.03 -36.76
C HIS A 491 12.50 -2.50 -36.63
N GLY A 492 13.65 -1.98 -36.27
CA GLY A 492 13.97 -0.56 -36.14
C GLY A 492 15.43 -0.29 -36.43
N ASP A 493 15.87 0.93 -36.20
CA ASP A 493 17.25 1.31 -36.34
C ASP A 493 18.15 0.59 -35.31
N LYS A 494 19.41 0.41 -35.63
CA LYS A 494 20.39 -0.13 -34.68
C LYS A 494 20.60 0.87 -33.54
N PRO A 495 20.62 0.43 -32.29
CA PRO A 495 20.89 1.26 -31.15
C PRO A 495 22.32 1.78 -31.10
#